data_208d3bcac51454942eff566758cfd490
#
_entry.id   208d3bcac51454942eff566758cfd490
#
_cell.length_a   1.000
_cell.length_b   1.000
_cell.length_c   1.000
_cell.angle_alpha   90.00
_cell.angle_beta   90.00
_cell.angle_gamma   90.00
#
_symmetry.space_group_name_H-M   'P 1'
#
loop_
_entity.id
_entity.type
_entity.pdbx_description
1 polymer ?
#
loop_
_entity_poly.entity_id
_entity_poly.type
_entity_poly.pdbx_seq_one_letter_code
_entity_poly.pdbx_strand_id
1 'polypeptide(L)'
;SHGAQKLNGILQDIGRGSDRYVAARYTFRRLFLPGVTALLSDGVGFAVLMIIQIPVIQDLAITASVGVLVLIFTNLILFPVVLSYFGVTKKAVQRAQRPMPTMESGHGLWRFLLSFTQRGRAITAIVIAALMAVGGFMVSQNLQIGDLDPGAPELRANSRYNQDVRYINDNYSTSSDIFVVIVRSPADGCIDYEALSLADELEARLREVQGVEDVRGLNSLVRQTLCGLSEGYIKFTALFRNQETINYGVTGLVPLGFVNTACSHWPMLIYLADHKAATLQRVVETLDSFNADFQTPKVEFLGAAGNAGFEAATNIVVKKANRDMLFYVYAAVTLLCLLTFRSIAAVICAVLPLMLTSILCEALMVWLGIGVKVATLPVIALGVGIGIDYALYVLSVMLQGTRAGLPVREAYFGALNATGKVVALIGVTLAAGVITWTFSPIKFQADMGILLAFMFLWNMVGALSLMPALAHFLLQPKARQSID
;
A
#
# COMPACT_ATOMS: atom_id res chain seq x y z
N SER A 1 -3.90 20.43 -1.98
CA SER A 1 -2.81 21.05 -1.20
C SER A 1 -2.20 22.24 -1.93
N HIS A 2 -1.79 22.12 -3.18
CA HIS A 2 -1.01 23.11 -3.95
C HIS A 2 -1.73 24.44 -4.19
N GLY A 3 -3.05 24.39 -4.49
CA GLY A 3 -3.89 25.60 -4.63
C GLY A 3 -3.97 26.42 -3.34
N ALA A 4 -4.12 25.77 -2.20
CA ALA A 4 -4.19 26.44 -0.89
C ALA A 4 -2.88 27.15 -0.54
N GLN A 5 -1.71 26.56 -0.84
CA GLN A 5 -0.40 27.20 -0.63
C GLN A 5 -0.24 28.46 -1.48
N LYS A 6 -0.68 28.42 -2.75
CA LYS A 6 -0.63 29.58 -3.64
C LYS A 6 -1.60 30.67 -3.26
N LEU A 7 -2.83 30.29 -2.94
CA LEU A 7 -3.82 31.25 -2.44
C LEU A 7 -3.30 31.98 -1.21
N ASN A 8 -2.75 31.24 -0.24
CA ASN A 8 -2.18 31.84 0.96
C ASN A 8 -1.02 32.78 0.63
N GLY A 9 -0.13 32.40 -0.29
CA GLY A 9 0.99 33.27 -0.73
C GLY A 9 0.50 34.57 -1.37
N ILE A 10 -0.45 34.48 -2.31
CA ILE A 10 -1.05 35.66 -2.97
C ILE A 10 -1.75 36.57 -1.94
N LEU A 11 -2.52 35.97 -1.01
CA LEU A 11 -3.19 36.72 0.06
C LEU A 11 -2.21 37.46 0.97
N GLN A 12 -1.09 36.82 1.33
CA GLN A 12 -0.05 37.47 2.16
C GLN A 12 0.59 38.64 1.42
N ASP A 13 0.90 38.50 0.13
CA ASP A 13 1.55 39.52 -0.66
C ASP A 13 0.58 40.72 -0.92
N ILE A 14 -0.72 40.46 -1.17
CA ILE A 14 -1.76 41.50 -1.25
C ILE A 14 -1.94 42.17 0.11
N GLY A 15 -1.94 41.41 1.21
CA GLY A 15 -2.02 41.98 2.57
C GLY A 15 -0.86 42.92 2.93
N ARG A 16 0.31 42.75 2.30
CA ARG A 16 1.48 43.62 2.40
C ARG A 16 1.41 44.87 1.50
N GLY A 17 0.31 45.03 0.75
CA GLY A 17 0.10 46.18 -0.13
C GLY A 17 0.47 45.96 -1.60
N SER A 18 0.85 44.73 -1.99
CA SER A 18 1.15 44.43 -3.39
C SER A 18 -0.15 44.40 -4.23
N ASP A 19 -0.09 44.89 -5.47
CA ASP A 19 -1.16 44.70 -6.43
C ASP A 19 -1.38 43.21 -6.73
N ARG A 20 -2.61 42.83 -7.08
CA ARG A 20 -3.00 41.44 -7.33
C ARG A 20 -2.15 40.75 -8.40
N TYR A 21 -1.81 41.45 -9.47
CA TYR A 21 -0.95 40.91 -10.54
C TYR A 21 0.48 40.66 -10.04
N VAL A 22 1.03 41.64 -9.31
CA VAL A 22 2.38 41.55 -8.72
C VAL A 22 2.43 40.42 -7.68
N ALA A 23 1.43 40.33 -6.80
CA ALA A 23 1.30 39.26 -5.81
C ALA A 23 1.25 37.86 -6.46
N ALA A 24 0.43 37.69 -7.51
CA ALA A 24 0.35 36.44 -8.26
C ALA A 24 1.71 36.05 -8.89
N ARG A 25 2.42 37.02 -9.50
CA ARG A 25 3.72 36.82 -10.13
C ARG A 25 4.81 36.44 -9.11
N TYR A 26 4.86 37.11 -7.95
CA TYR A 26 5.82 36.78 -6.90
C TYR A 26 5.55 35.41 -6.28
N THR A 27 4.28 35.11 -5.96
CA THR A 27 3.90 33.80 -5.44
C THR A 27 4.21 32.69 -6.44
N PHE A 28 3.92 32.91 -7.75
CA PHE A 28 4.26 31.97 -8.80
C PHE A 28 5.78 31.67 -8.79
N ARG A 29 6.63 32.68 -8.83
CA ARG A 29 8.09 32.48 -8.84
C ARG A 29 8.61 31.77 -7.60
N ARG A 30 8.05 32.07 -6.44
CA ARG A 30 8.47 31.50 -5.15
C ARG A 30 8.04 30.05 -4.98
N LEU A 31 6.81 29.70 -5.41
CA LEU A 31 6.21 28.40 -5.17
C LEU A 31 6.13 27.50 -6.43
N PHE A 32 6.68 27.94 -7.55
CA PHE A 32 6.64 27.14 -8.78
C PHE A 32 7.48 25.86 -8.67
N LEU A 33 8.76 26.02 -8.36
CA LEU A 33 9.68 24.88 -8.29
C LEU A 33 9.28 23.87 -7.20
N PRO A 34 9.01 24.25 -5.94
CA PRO A 34 8.49 23.32 -4.95
C PRO A 34 7.18 22.66 -5.35
N GLY A 35 6.28 23.41 -6.02
CA GLY A 35 5.00 22.88 -6.47
C GLY A 35 5.12 21.89 -7.63
N VAL A 36 6.01 22.12 -8.60
CA VAL A 36 6.32 21.16 -9.66
C VAL A 36 6.89 19.87 -9.07
N THR A 37 7.88 20.01 -8.18
CA THR A 37 8.51 18.85 -7.55
C THR A 37 7.50 18.02 -6.76
N ALA A 38 6.63 18.67 -6.01
CA ALA A 38 5.60 18.03 -5.23
C ALA A 38 4.62 17.24 -6.16
N LEU A 39 4.07 17.88 -7.19
CA LEU A 39 3.18 17.20 -8.15
C LEU A 39 3.89 16.12 -8.97
N LEU A 40 5.17 16.29 -9.30
CA LEU A 40 5.96 15.22 -9.92
C LEU A 40 6.16 14.05 -8.95
N SER A 41 6.38 14.33 -7.66
CA SER A 41 6.49 13.29 -6.63
C SER A 41 5.21 12.48 -6.50
N ASP A 42 4.05 13.16 -6.49
CA ASP A 42 2.74 12.50 -6.50
C ASP A 42 2.55 11.65 -7.76
N GLY A 43 2.85 12.23 -8.94
CA GLY A 43 2.76 11.52 -10.22
C GLY A 43 3.66 10.28 -10.28
N VAL A 44 4.89 10.39 -9.79
CA VAL A 44 5.82 9.25 -9.70
C VAL A 44 5.35 8.24 -8.66
N GLY A 45 4.80 8.68 -7.53
CA GLY A 45 4.21 7.80 -6.51
C GLY A 45 3.13 6.89 -7.11
N PHE A 46 2.26 7.45 -7.98
CA PHE A 46 1.29 6.66 -8.74
C PHE A 46 1.95 5.81 -9.83
N ALA A 47 2.90 6.37 -10.59
CA ALA A 47 3.55 5.66 -11.70
C ALA A 47 4.32 4.42 -11.24
N VAL A 48 4.92 4.43 -10.04
CA VAL A 48 5.61 3.28 -9.47
C VAL A 48 4.66 2.09 -9.26
N LEU A 49 3.37 2.32 -9.03
CA LEU A 49 2.37 1.24 -8.94
C LEU A 49 2.25 0.41 -10.23
N MET A 50 2.72 0.93 -11.40
CA MET A 50 2.75 0.17 -12.65
C MET A 50 3.68 -1.05 -12.61
N ILE A 51 4.62 -1.09 -11.66
CA ILE A 51 5.52 -2.24 -11.44
C ILE A 51 4.74 -3.47 -10.96
N ILE A 52 3.59 -3.24 -10.32
CA ILE A 52 2.72 -4.30 -9.81
C ILE A 52 2.04 -4.97 -11.01
N GLN A 53 2.29 -6.26 -11.21
CA GLN A 53 1.74 -7.02 -12.33
C GLN A 53 0.27 -7.43 -12.09
N ILE A 54 -0.56 -6.46 -11.74
CA ILE A 54 -2.00 -6.61 -11.54
C ILE A 54 -2.69 -5.54 -12.41
N PRO A 55 -3.42 -5.91 -13.47
CA PRO A 55 -3.96 -4.95 -14.45
C PRO A 55 -4.75 -3.80 -13.83
N VAL A 56 -5.63 -4.08 -12.89
CA VAL A 56 -6.45 -3.04 -12.20
C VAL A 56 -5.58 -1.99 -11.51
N ILE A 57 -4.45 -2.38 -10.89
CA ILE A 57 -3.52 -1.43 -10.27
C ILE A 57 -2.78 -0.63 -11.34
N GLN A 58 -2.40 -1.25 -12.44
CA GLN A 58 -1.72 -0.57 -13.54
C GLN A 58 -2.62 0.48 -14.19
N ASP A 59 -3.89 0.17 -14.41
CA ASP A 59 -4.89 1.12 -14.94
C ASP A 59 -5.11 2.29 -13.97
N LEU A 60 -5.20 2.01 -12.67
CA LEU A 60 -5.26 3.04 -11.63
C LEU A 60 -4.00 3.93 -11.65
N ALA A 61 -2.83 3.32 -11.74
CA ALA A 61 -1.55 4.03 -11.76
C ALA A 61 -1.44 4.98 -12.96
N ILE A 62 -1.79 4.53 -14.15
CA ILE A 62 -1.79 5.36 -15.37
C ILE A 62 -2.77 6.51 -15.23
N THR A 63 -4.02 6.20 -14.89
CA THR A 63 -5.09 7.21 -14.80
C THR A 63 -4.78 8.28 -13.76
N ALA A 64 -4.33 7.86 -12.57
CA ALA A 64 -3.98 8.77 -11.50
C ALA A 64 -2.72 9.60 -11.82
N SER A 65 -1.69 9.00 -12.42
CA SER A 65 -0.48 9.72 -12.83
C SER A 65 -0.79 10.81 -13.84
N VAL A 66 -1.58 10.50 -14.87
CA VAL A 66 -2.02 11.47 -15.89
C VAL A 66 -2.87 12.56 -15.22
N GLY A 67 -3.80 12.19 -14.33
CA GLY A 67 -4.62 13.16 -13.58
C GLY A 67 -3.76 14.14 -12.78
N VAL A 68 -2.74 13.64 -12.07
CA VAL A 68 -1.81 14.50 -11.30
C VAL A 68 -0.98 15.39 -12.21
N LEU A 69 -0.52 14.89 -13.36
CA LEU A 69 0.21 15.72 -14.34
C LEU A 69 -0.64 16.88 -14.88
N VAL A 70 -1.94 16.67 -15.09
CA VAL A 70 -2.88 17.75 -15.47
C VAL A 70 -2.99 18.81 -14.35
N LEU A 71 -2.85 18.41 -13.08
CA LEU A 71 -2.83 19.37 -11.97
C LEU A 71 -1.62 20.32 -12.01
N ILE A 72 -0.52 19.94 -12.66
CA ILE A 72 0.62 20.86 -12.88
C ILE A 72 0.13 22.08 -13.66
N PHE A 73 -0.60 21.87 -14.74
CA PHE A 73 -1.14 22.97 -15.53
C PHE A 73 -2.22 23.77 -14.77
N THR A 74 -3.21 23.10 -14.19
CA THR A 74 -4.35 23.76 -13.55
C THR A 74 -3.97 24.48 -12.25
N ASN A 75 -3.19 23.87 -11.38
CA ASN A 75 -2.84 24.46 -10.10
C ASN A 75 -1.61 25.39 -10.15
N LEU A 76 -0.62 25.08 -11.01
CA LEU A 76 0.59 25.89 -11.03
C LEU A 76 0.50 27.07 -12.00
N ILE A 77 -0.23 26.95 -13.08
CA ILE A 77 -0.32 27.99 -14.12
C ILE A 77 -1.68 28.67 -14.10
N LEU A 78 -2.77 27.90 -14.35
CA LEU A 78 -4.09 28.49 -14.50
C LEU A 78 -4.57 29.21 -13.23
N PHE A 79 -4.40 28.61 -12.05
CA PHE A 79 -4.87 29.16 -10.80
C PHE A 79 -4.27 30.52 -10.45
N PRO A 80 -2.95 30.77 -10.47
CA PRO A 80 -2.38 32.11 -10.30
C PRO A 80 -2.81 33.12 -11.36
N VAL A 81 -2.95 32.67 -12.64
CA VAL A 81 -3.44 33.52 -13.72
C VAL A 81 -4.87 33.98 -13.43
N VAL A 82 -5.78 33.09 -13.10
CA VAL A 82 -7.16 33.42 -12.75
C VAL A 82 -7.22 34.40 -11.58
N LEU A 83 -6.45 34.17 -10.51
CA LEU A 83 -6.40 35.05 -9.35
C LEU A 83 -5.80 36.42 -9.67
N SER A 84 -4.91 36.54 -10.65
CA SER A 84 -4.38 37.83 -11.09
C SER A 84 -5.45 38.72 -11.73
N TYR A 85 -6.46 38.13 -12.37
CA TYR A 85 -7.58 38.85 -12.97
C TYR A 85 -8.71 39.13 -11.98
N PHE A 86 -9.16 38.13 -11.25
CA PHE A 86 -10.30 38.24 -10.34
C PHE A 86 -9.95 38.82 -8.98
N GLY A 87 -8.68 38.65 -8.57
CA GLY A 87 -8.20 39.05 -7.25
C GLY A 87 -8.78 38.20 -6.12
N VAL A 88 -8.82 38.75 -4.93
CA VAL A 88 -9.35 38.14 -3.70
C VAL A 88 -10.33 39.05 -2.99
N THR A 89 -11.23 38.49 -2.19
CA THR A 89 -12.24 39.29 -1.49
C THR A 89 -11.62 40.23 -0.46
N LYS A 90 -12.22 41.42 -0.28
CA LYS A 90 -11.78 42.41 0.74
C LYS A 90 -11.70 41.84 2.16
N LYS A 91 -12.63 40.95 2.53
CA LYS A 91 -12.60 40.25 3.83
C LYS A 91 -11.41 39.34 3.98
N ALA A 92 -10.98 38.65 2.90
CA ALA A 92 -9.80 37.81 2.91
C ALA A 92 -8.51 38.63 3.06
N VAL A 93 -8.43 39.77 2.37
CA VAL A 93 -7.31 40.74 2.51
C VAL A 93 -7.21 41.27 3.94
N GLN A 94 -8.30 41.71 4.53
CA GLN A 94 -8.33 42.20 5.91
C GLN A 94 -7.86 41.12 6.92
N ARG A 95 -8.18 39.83 6.68
CA ARG A 95 -7.70 38.75 7.51
C ARG A 95 -6.19 38.54 7.32
N ALA A 96 -5.67 38.69 6.11
CA ALA A 96 -4.24 38.56 5.80
C ALA A 96 -3.41 39.75 6.33
N GLN A 97 -4.02 40.94 6.51
CA GLN A 97 -3.39 42.13 7.09
C GLN A 97 -3.26 42.08 8.62
N ARG A 98 -3.88 41.09 9.30
CA ARG A 98 -3.67 40.94 10.75
C ARG A 98 -2.17 40.75 11.01
N PRO A 99 -1.63 41.47 12.04
CA PRO A 99 -0.20 41.39 12.36
C PRO A 99 0.18 39.91 12.56
N MET A 100 1.26 39.53 11.87
CA MET A 100 1.80 38.17 12.06
C MET A 100 2.25 38.04 13.53
N PRO A 101 2.01 36.86 14.15
CA PRO A 101 2.53 36.63 15.48
C PRO A 101 4.02 36.89 15.50
N THR A 102 4.49 37.63 16.48
CA THR A 102 5.95 37.75 16.75
C THR A 102 6.42 36.49 17.45
N MET A 103 7.72 36.24 17.51
CA MET A 103 8.29 35.09 18.24
C MET A 103 7.83 35.05 19.71
N GLU A 104 7.54 36.23 20.30
CA GLU A 104 7.13 36.38 21.70
C GLU A 104 5.62 36.29 21.88
N SER A 105 4.85 36.80 20.94
CA SER A 105 3.37 36.85 21.02
C SER A 105 2.65 35.65 20.37
N GLY A 106 3.40 34.67 19.85
CA GLY A 106 2.84 33.49 19.20
C GLY A 106 1.98 32.64 20.15
N HIS A 107 0.84 32.12 19.65
CA HIS A 107 -0.02 31.17 20.37
C HIS A 107 0.79 29.96 20.86
N GLY A 108 0.39 29.33 21.96
CA GLY A 108 1.14 28.23 22.61
C GLY A 108 1.61 27.12 21.66
N LEU A 109 0.77 26.76 20.66
CA LEU A 109 1.12 25.78 19.63
C LEU A 109 2.35 26.19 18.78
N TRP A 110 2.44 27.46 18.36
CA TRP A 110 3.57 27.93 17.55
C TRP A 110 4.86 27.96 18.36
N ARG A 111 4.80 28.36 19.63
CA ARG A 111 5.95 28.28 20.55
C ARG A 111 6.38 26.84 20.77
N PHE A 112 5.44 25.92 20.89
CA PHE A 112 5.72 24.50 21.01
C PHE A 112 6.44 23.98 19.75
N LEU A 113 5.93 24.26 18.54
CA LEU A 113 6.58 23.84 17.28
C LEU A 113 7.98 24.48 17.12
N LEU A 114 8.13 25.77 17.40
CA LEU A 114 9.44 26.44 17.38
C LEU A 114 10.44 25.83 18.35
N SER A 115 9.99 25.24 19.42
CA SER A 115 10.90 24.65 20.40
C SER A 115 11.66 23.43 19.88
N PHE A 116 11.17 22.76 18.83
CA PHE A 116 11.90 21.66 18.19
C PHE A 116 13.19 22.11 17.48
N THR A 117 13.38 23.41 17.28
CA THR A 117 14.67 23.97 16.83
C THR A 117 15.64 24.25 17.97
N GLN A 118 15.29 24.03 19.24
CA GLN A 118 16.18 24.13 20.38
C GLN A 118 16.90 22.80 20.63
N ARG A 119 18.21 22.83 20.91
CA ARG A 119 19.06 21.64 21.02
C ARG A 119 18.47 20.53 21.90
N GLY A 120 18.04 20.87 23.11
CA GLY A 120 17.48 19.86 24.04
C GLY A 120 16.22 19.18 23.50
N ARG A 121 15.23 19.97 23.05
CA ARG A 121 13.98 19.43 22.49
C ARG A 121 14.17 18.77 21.14
N ALA A 122 15.12 19.23 20.33
CA ALA A 122 15.48 18.58 19.08
C ALA A 122 16.05 17.17 19.33
N ILE A 123 16.96 17.02 20.30
CA ILE A 123 17.47 15.70 20.71
C ILE A 123 16.33 14.81 21.20
N THR A 124 15.48 15.33 22.09
CA THR A 124 14.33 14.55 22.60
C THR A 124 13.43 14.07 21.45
N ALA A 125 13.10 14.93 20.50
CA ALA A 125 12.26 14.57 19.35
C ALA A 125 12.93 13.48 18.48
N ILE A 126 14.23 13.60 18.21
CA ILE A 126 14.98 12.59 17.43
C ILE A 126 15.05 11.26 18.18
N VAL A 127 15.32 11.29 19.48
CA VAL A 127 15.37 10.06 20.31
C VAL A 127 13.99 9.36 20.34
N ILE A 128 12.91 10.11 20.55
CA ILE A 128 11.55 9.56 20.49
C ILE A 128 11.28 8.97 19.12
N ALA A 129 11.60 9.68 18.04
CA ALA A 129 11.42 9.18 16.69
C ALA A 129 12.24 7.91 16.41
N ALA A 130 13.47 7.82 16.91
CA ALA A 130 14.31 6.62 16.81
C ALA A 130 13.72 5.43 17.59
N LEU A 131 13.25 5.68 18.82
CA LEU A 131 12.58 4.64 19.61
C LEU A 131 11.29 4.15 18.93
N MET A 132 10.50 5.05 18.38
CA MET A 132 9.30 4.71 17.61
C MET A 132 9.64 3.95 16.32
N ALA A 133 10.74 4.32 15.64
CA ALA A 133 11.21 3.60 14.46
C ALA A 133 11.62 2.17 14.80
N VAL A 134 12.40 1.97 15.89
CA VAL A 134 12.82 0.63 16.33
C VAL A 134 11.62 -0.19 16.79
N GLY A 135 10.75 0.37 17.64
CA GLY A 135 9.55 -0.32 18.11
C GLY A 135 8.57 -0.65 16.98
N GLY A 136 8.34 0.31 16.09
CA GLY A 136 7.51 0.13 14.89
C GLY A 136 8.08 -0.94 13.96
N PHE A 137 9.39 -0.92 13.74
CA PHE A 137 10.07 -1.94 12.92
C PHE A 137 9.98 -3.34 13.52
N MET A 138 10.12 -3.48 14.85
CA MET A 138 9.94 -4.78 15.52
C MET A 138 8.52 -5.32 15.32
N VAL A 139 7.51 -4.45 15.42
CA VAL A 139 6.11 -4.85 15.22
C VAL A 139 5.87 -5.17 13.75
N SER A 140 6.40 -4.37 12.80
CA SER A 140 6.20 -4.56 11.36
C SER A 140 6.76 -5.88 10.82
N GLN A 141 7.71 -6.52 11.53
CA GLN A 141 8.19 -7.87 11.17
C GLN A 141 7.09 -8.94 11.20
N ASN A 142 6.00 -8.69 11.95
CA ASN A 142 4.83 -9.57 11.99
C ASN A 142 3.76 -9.23 10.94
N LEU A 143 4.09 -8.34 9.99
CA LEU A 143 3.16 -7.95 8.94
C LEU A 143 2.87 -9.12 8.01
N GLN A 144 1.61 -9.49 7.93
CA GLN A 144 1.15 -10.60 7.11
C GLN A 144 0.74 -10.10 5.73
N ILE A 145 0.93 -10.96 4.73
CA ILE A 145 0.54 -10.71 3.34
C ILE A 145 -0.76 -11.44 3.08
N GLY A 146 -1.63 -10.86 2.23
CA GLY A 146 -2.92 -11.43 1.89
C GLY A 146 -4.04 -11.03 2.82
N ASP A 147 -5.17 -11.61 2.61
CA ASP A 147 -6.36 -11.38 3.41
C ASP A 147 -6.30 -12.19 4.71
N LEU A 148 -6.71 -11.57 5.81
CA LEU A 148 -6.70 -12.16 7.15
C LEU A 148 -8.10 -12.46 7.66
N ASP A 149 -9.12 -11.96 6.97
CA ASP A 149 -10.52 -12.10 7.33
C ASP A 149 -11.13 -13.34 6.65
N PRO A 150 -11.99 -14.12 7.32
CA PRO A 150 -12.72 -15.23 6.71
C PRO A 150 -13.83 -14.73 5.80
N GLY A 151 -14.19 -15.52 4.79
CA GLY A 151 -15.27 -15.23 3.83
C GLY A 151 -14.83 -14.29 2.71
N ALA A 152 -15.66 -13.30 2.33
CA ALA A 152 -15.29 -12.27 1.39
C ALA A 152 -14.58 -11.13 2.15
N PRO A 153 -13.25 -10.98 2.01
CA PRO A 153 -12.46 -10.03 2.80
C PRO A 153 -12.72 -8.57 2.42
N GLU A 154 -13.35 -8.33 1.28
CA GLU A 154 -13.80 -7.00 0.87
C GLU A 154 -15.02 -6.51 1.66
N LEU A 155 -15.77 -7.43 2.28
CA LEU A 155 -16.96 -7.15 3.03
C LEU A 155 -16.67 -7.12 4.54
N ARG A 156 -17.52 -6.43 5.28
CA ARG A 156 -17.42 -6.46 6.74
C ARG A 156 -17.78 -7.84 7.29
N ALA A 157 -17.17 -8.23 8.41
CA ALA A 157 -17.41 -9.52 9.06
C ALA A 157 -18.90 -9.76 9.45
N ASN A 158 -19.67 -8.69 9.66
CA ASN A 158 -21.09 -8.71 9.95
C ASN A 158 -21.99 -8.60 8.70
N SER A 159 -21.43 -8.64 7.49
CA SER A 159 -22.22 -8.72 6.26
C SER A 159 -23.00 -10.05 6.21
N ARG A 160 -24.16 -10.02 5.56
CA ARG A 160 -24.99 -11.23 5.37
C ARG A 160 -24.17 -12.37 4.76
N TYR A 161 -23.43 -12.07 3.71
CA TYR A 161 -22.57 -13.03 3.01
C TYR A 161 -21.57 -13.69 3.96
N ASN A 162 -20.80 -12.93 4.73
CA ASN A 162 -19.79 -13.47 5.64
C ASN A 162 -20.40 -14.23 6.83
N GLN A 163 -21.62 -13.88 7.24
CA GLN A 163 -22.37 -14.67 8.24
C GLN A 163 -22.81 -16.00 7.67
N ASP A 164 -23.35 -16.01 6.45
CA ASP A 164 -23.81 -17.23 5.76
C ASP A 164 -22.62 -18.17 5.48
N VAL A 165 -21.46 -17.64 4.99
CA VAL A 165 -20.22 -18.41 4.79
C VAL A 165 -19.72 -19.02 6.11
N ARG A 166 -19.71 -18.24 7.20
CA ARG A 166 -19.31 -18.76 8.52
C ARG A 166 -20.23 -19.87 8.96
N TYR A 167 -21.55 -19.72 8.79
CA TYR A 167 -22.51 -20.77 9.12
C TYR A 167 -22.26 -22.06 8.32
N ILE A 168 -21.94 -21.93 7.03
CA ILE A 168 -21.60 -23.09 6.18
C ILE A 168 -20.32 -23.76 6.70
N ASN A 169 -19.26 -23.01 6.95
CA ASN A 169 -17.99 -23.58 7.42
C ASN A 169 -18.11 -24.24 8.80
N ASP A 170 -18.96 -23.70 9.69
CA ASP A 170 -19.14 -24.24 11.04
C ASP A 170 -20.05 -25.49 11.08
N ASN A 171 -20.92 -25.69 10.08
CA ASN A 171 -21.95 -26.74 10.11
C ASN A 171 -21.82 -27.80 9.02
N TYR A 172 -20.97 -27.58 8.00
CA TYR A 172 -20.77 -28.52 6.90
C TYR A 172 -19.30 -28.97 6.83
N SER A 173 -19.06 -30.16 6.29
CA SER A 173 -17.72 -30.76 6.19
C SER A 173 -16.84 -30.22 5.06
N THR A 174 -17.34 -29.28 4.28
CA THR A 174 -16.58 -28.66 3.16
C THR A 174 -16.70 -27.17 3.26
N SER A 175 -15.56 -26.49 3.20
CA SER A 175 -15.50 -25.03 3.19
C SER A 175 -15.77 -24.45 1.79
N SER A 176 -15.99 -23.13 1.74
CA SER A 176 -16.08 -22.38 0.48
C SER A 176 -14.70 -21.99 -0.08
N ASP A 177 -13.63 -22.18 0.69
CA ASP A 177 -12.27 -21.82 0.32
C ASP A 177 -11.60 -22.99 -0.40
N ILE A 178 -11.74 -23.00 -1.73
CA ILE A 178 -11.26 -24.10 -2.57
C ILE A 178 -10.02 -23.67 -3.35
N PHE A 179 -8.91 -24.38 -3.11
CA PHE A 179 -7.72 -24.34 -3.93
C PHE A 179 -7.79 -25.48 -4.96
N VAL A 180 -7.55 -25.17 -6.23
CA VAL A 180 -7.64 -26.19 -7.29
C VAL A 180 -6.28 -26.40 -7.92
N VAL A 181 -5.81 -27.65 -7.92
CA VAL A 181 -4.68 -28.09 -8.72
C VAL A 181 -5.21 -28.70 -10.00
N ILE A 182 -4.76 -28.20 -11.15
CA ILE A 182 -5.07 -28.80 -12.46
C ILE A 182 -4.00 -29.83 -12.75
N VAL A 183 -4.41 -31.09 -12.85
CA VAL A 183 -3.53 -32.17 -13.29
C VAL A 183 -3.57 -32.21 -14.81
N ARG A 184 -2.40 -32.06 -15.44
CA ARG A 184 -2.21 -32.07 -16.89
C ARG A 184 -1.38 -33.29 -17.30
N SER A 185 -1.84 -34.03 -18.30
CA SER A 185 -1.18 -35.19 -18.86
C SER A 185 -1.30 -35.21 -20.39
N PRO A 186 -0.59 -36.10 -21.09
CA PRO A 186 -0.92 -36.45 -22.48
C PRO A 186 -2.37 -36.94 -22.62
N ALA A 187 -2.86 -37.06 -23.86
CA ALA A 187 -4.18 -37.65 -24.13
C ALA A 187 -4.28 -39.05 -23.49
N ASP A 188 -5.47 -39.38 -22.99
CA ASP A 188 -5.78 -40.62 -22.25
C ASP A 188 -5.01 -40.81 -20.93
N GLY A 189 -4.31 -39.77 -20.43
CA GLY A 189 -3.57 -39.87 -19.18
C GLY A 189 -4.46 -40.01 -17.93
N CYS A 190 -5.72 -39.64 -17.98
CA CYS A 190 -6.65 -39.81 -16.86
C CYS A 190 -6.99 -41.29 -16.59
N ILE A 191 -6.59 -42.20 -17.47
CA ILE A 191 -6.68 -43.66 -17.29
C ILE A 191 -5.30 -44.32 -17.17
N ASP A 192 -4.19 -43.56 -17.21
CA ASP A 192 -2.85 -44.10 -16.96
C ASP A 192 -2.65 -44.33 -15.46
N TYR A 193 -2.32 -45.55 -15.08
CA TYR A 193 -2.11 -45.93 -13.68
C TYR A 193 -1.00 -45.12 -13.02
N GLU A 194 0.13 -44.81 -13.72
CA GLU A 194 1.22 -44.07 -13.14
C GLU A 194 0.85 -42.61 -12.89
N ALA A 195 0.13 -41.96 -13.83
CA ALA A 195 -0.37 -40.61 -13.66
C ALA A 195 -1.35 -40.54 -12.49
N LEU A 196 -2.28 -41.50 -12.39
CA LEU A 196 -3.22 -41.58 -11.28
C LEU A 196 -2.53 -41.90 -9.95
N SER A 197 -1.47 -42.73 -9.94
CA SER A 197 -0.71 -43.05 -8.73
C SER A 197 0.06 -41.85 -8.18
N LEU A 198 0.65 -41.02 -9.06
CA LEU A 198 1.30 -39.79 -8.65
C LEU A 198 0.30 -38.75 -8.14
N ALA A 199 -0.87 -38.64 -8.78
CA ALA A 199 -1.92 -37.79 -8.28
C ALA A 199 -2.45 -38.25 -6.90
N ASP A 200 -2.52 -39.55 -6.65
CA ASP A 200 -2.91 -40.14 -5.36
C ASP A 200 -1.87 -39.81 -4.25
N GLU A 201 -0.59 -39.89 -4.57
CA GLU A 201 0.48 -39.51 -3.65
C GLU A 201 0.39 -38.02 -3.29
N LEU A 202 0.13 -37.15 -4.29
CA LEU A 202 -0.07 -35.73 -4.03
C LEU A 202 -1.32 -35.47 -3.17
N GLU A 203 -2.45 -36.16 -3.46
CA GLU A 203 -3.65 -36.08 -2.61
C GLU A 203 -3.36 -36.45 -1.16
N ALA A 204 -2.55 -37.49 -0.94
CA ALA A 204 -2.18 -37.93 0.41
C ALA A 204 -1.33 -36.86 1.13
N ARG A 205 -0.29 -36.32 0.46
CA ARG A 205 0.56 -35.27 1.05
C ARG A 205 -0.21 -34.00 1.36
N LEU A 206 -1.12 -33.59 0.47
CA LEU A 206 -1.93 -32.38 0.68
C LEU A 206 -2.92 -32.54 1.84
N ARG A 207 -3.45 -33.73 2.10
CA ARG A 207 -4.31 -33.99 3.27
C ARG A 207 -3.58 -33.84 4.61
N GLU A 208 -2.26 -34.01 4.63
CA GLU A 208 -1.45 -33.84 5.83
C GLU A 208 -1.09 -32.36 6.11
N VAL A 209 -1.34 -31.46 5.14
CA VAL A 209 -1.03 -30.03 5.30
C VAL A 209 -1.99 -29.39 6.30
N GLN A 210 -1.43 -28.73 7.31
CA GLN A 210 -2.24 -28.02 8.29
C GLN A 210 -3.09 -26.91 7.65
N GLY A 211 -4.39 -26.97 7.85
CA GLY A 211 -5.38 -26.07 7.26
C GLY A 211 -6.04 -26.61 6.00
N VAL A 212 -5.69 -27.83 5.55
CA VAL A 212 -6.44 -28.59 4.56
C VAL A 212 -7.46 -29.46 5.29
N GLU A 213 -8.73 -29.34 4.91
CA GLU A 213 -9.85 -30.11 5.49
C GLU A 213 -10.12 -31.41 4.70
N ASP A 214 -10.13 -31.29 3.37
CA ASP A 214 -10.33 -32.45 2.48
C ASP A 214 -9.65 -32.20 1.12
N VAL A 215 -9.32 -33.29 0.43
CA VAL A 215 -8.81 -33.26 -0.94
C VAL A 215 -9.61 -34.24 -1.78
N ARG A 216 -10.18 -33.74 -2.87
CA ARG A 216 -10.99 -34.55 -3.81
C ARG A 216 -10.44 -34.43 -5.22
N GLY A 217 -9.78 -35.45 -5.67
CA GLY A 217 -9.29 -35.58 -7.04
C GLY A 217 -10.03 -36.70 -7.80
N LEU A 218 -9.60 -36.89 -9.04
CA LEU A 218 -10.15 -37.99 -9.87
C LEU A 218 -9.99 -39.35 -9.19
N ASN A 219 -8.85 -39.57 -8.50
CA ASN A 219 -8.57 -40.86 -7.84
C ASN A 219 -9.54 -41.17 -6.71
N SER A 220 -9.86 -40.19 -5.87
CA SER A 220 -10.80 -40.35 -4.78
C SER A 220 -12.21 -40.64 -5.33
N LEU A 221 -12.58 -40.01 -6.44
CA LEU A 221 -13.87 -40.26 -7.12
C LEU A 221 -13.91 -41.65 -7.78
N VAL A 222 -12.84 -42.07 -8.46
CA VAL A 222 -12.70 -43.42 -9.03
C VAL A 222 -12.83 -44.48 -7.95
N ARG A 223 -12.13 -44.37 -6.84
CA ARG A 223 -12.24 -45.25 -5.69
C ARG A 223 -13.63 -45.30 -5.12
N GLN A 224 -14.28 -44.15 -4.95
CA GLN A 224 -15.66 -44.10 -4.45
C GLN A 224 -16.64 -44.76 -5.41
N THR A 225 -16.48 -44.53 -6.71
CA THR A 225 -17.31 -45.14 -7.76
C THR A 225 -17.16 -46.66 -7.74
N LEU A 226 -15.93 -47.17 -7.74
CA LEU A 226 -15.66 -48.64 -7.72
C LEU A 226 -16.20 -49.29 -6.43
N CYS A 227 -16.01 -48.65 -5.29
CA CYS A 227 -16.54 -49.12 -4.02
C CYS A 227 -18.08 -49.18 -4.04
N GLY A 228 -18.75 -48.10 -4.55
CA GLY A 228 -20.20 -48.05 -4.67
C GLY A 228 -20.76 -49.14 -5.60
N LEU A 229 -20.13 -49.38 -6.73
CA LEU A 229 -20.49 -50.44 -7.69
C LEU A 229 -20.22 -51.84 -7.15
N SER A 230 -19.38 -51.98 -6.13
CA SER A 230 -19.08 -53.25 -5.45
C SER A 230 -19.81 -53.37 -4.10
N GLU A 231 -21.03 -52.83 -4.02
CA GLU A 231 -21.91 -52.90 -2.85
C GLU A 231 -21.25 -52.32 -1.54
N GLY A 232 -20.33 -51.35 -1.70
CA GLY A 232 -19.65 -50.76 -0.57
C GLY A 232 -18.52 -51.60 0.01
N TYR A 233 -18.04 -52.62 -0.70
CA TYR A 233 -16.99 -53.50 -0.17
C TYR A 233 -15.62 -52.79 -0.12
N ILE A 234 -15.06 -52.65 1.06
CA ILE A 234 -13.90 -51.80 1.35
C ILE A 234 -12.64 -52.14 0.53
N LYS A 235 -12.50 -53.39 0.06
CA LYS A 235 -11.37 -53.77 -0.82
C LYS A 235 -11.33 -52.97 -2.14
N PHE A 236 -12.46 -52.44 -2.58
CA PHE A 236 -12.58 -51.67 -3.80
C PHE A 236 -12.35 -50.16 -3.62
N THR A 237 -11.92 -49.75 -2.45
CA THR A 237 -11.45 -48.33 -2.20
C THR A 237 -10.01 -48.08 -2.63
N ALA A 238 -9.33 -49.06 -3.25
CA ALA A 238 -7.96 -48.93 -3.74
C ALA A 238 -7.93 -48.57 -5.24
N LEU A 239 -6.83 -47.96 -5.68
CA LEU A 239 -6.53 -47.77 -7.10
C LEU A 239 -5.97 -49.09 -7.65
N PHE A 240 -6.66 -49.73 -8.57
CA PHE A 240 -6.25 -51.04 -9.14
C PHE A 240 -5.28 -50.83 -10.32
N ARG A 241 -4.26 -51.72 -10.45
CA ARG A 241 -3.38 -51.79 -11.63
C ARG A 241 -4.05 -52.47 -12.86
N ASN A 242 -5.34 -52.63 -12.86
CA ASN A 242 -6.07 -53.22 -13.96
C ASN A 242 -6.69 -52.13 -14.82
N GLN A 243 -6.31 -52.06 -16.09
CA GLN A 243 -6.74 -51.04 -17.03
C GLN A 243 -8.27 -51.02 -17.24
N GLU A 244 -8.92 -52.17 -17.32
CA GLU A 244 -10.35 -52.23 -17.51
C GLU A 244 -11.12 -51.68 -16.31
N THR A 245 -10.62 -51.96 -15.09
CA THR A 245 -11.21 -51.44 -13.85
C THR A 245 -11.04 -49.91 -13.77
N ILE A 246 -9.88 -49.39 -14.16
CA ILE A 246 -9.64 -47.92 -14.21
C ILE A 246 -10.56 -47.30 -15.24
N ASN A 247 -10.61 -47.84 -16.46
CA ASN A 247 -11.46 -47.31 -17.52
C ASN A 247 -12.92 -47.28 -17.07
N TYR A 248 -13.39 -48.33 -16.42
CA TYR A 248 -14.77 -48.41 -15.91
C TYR A 248 -15.05 -47.36 -14.84
N GLY A 249 -14.12 -47.15 -13.91
CA GLY A 249 -14.25 -46.13 -12.86
C GLY A 249 -14.21 -44.69 -13.40
N VAL A 250 -13.42 -44.42 -14.43
CA VAL A 250 -13.27 -43.07 -15.02
C VAL A 250 -14.42 -42.76 -15.98
N THR A 251 -14.88 -43.73 -16.77
CA THR A 251 -15.93 -43.50 -17.80
C THR A 251 -17.21 -42.87 -17.23
N GLY A 252 -17.60 -43.26 -16.01
CA GLY A 252 -18.74 -42.66 -15.32
C GLY A 252 -18.54 -41.18 -14.91
N LEU A 253 -17.30 -40.70 -14.82
CA LEU A 253 -16.96 -39.36 -14.36
C LEU A 253 -16.81 -38.34 -15.50
N VAL A 254 -16.57 -38.80 -16.73
CA VAL A 254 -16.43 -37.93 -17.92
C VAL A 254 -17.68 -37.08 -18.18
N PRO A 255 -18.91 -37.64 -18.17
CA PRO A 255 -20.13 -36.85 -18.39
C PRO A 255 -20.40 -35.82 -17.28
N LEU A 256 -19.82 -36.01 -16.09
CA LEU A 256 -19.95 -35.10 -14.96
C LEU A 256 -19.02 -33.91 -15.03
N GLY A 257 -18.15 -33.83 -16.07
CA GLY A 257 -17.22 -32.69 -16.27
C GLY A 257 -15.99 -32.71 -15.39
N PHE A 258 -15.69 -33.81 -14.67
CA PHE A 258 -14.45 -33.94 -13.89
C PHE A 258 -13.20 -34.17 -14.73
N VAL A 259 -13.38 -34.55 -15.99
CA VAL A 259 -12.28 -34.78 -16.94
C VAL A 259 -12.68 -34.17 -18.28
N ASN A 260 -11.71 -33.57 -19.00
CA ASN A 260 -11.96 -33.08 -20.34
C ASN A 260 -12.14 -34.25 -21.34
N THR A 261 -12.69 -33.96 -22.53
CA THR A 261 -12.98 -34.98 -23.57
C THR A 261 -11.74 -35.72 -24.07
N ALA A 262 -10.55 -35.10 -23.98
CA ALA A 262 -9.28 -35.74 -24.35
C ALA A 262 -8.64 -36.52 -23.19
N CYS A 263 -9.29 -36.61 -22.04
CA CYS A 263 -8.77 -37.32 -20.86
C CYS A 263 -7.37 -36.89 -20.47
N SER A 264 -7.08 -35.61 -20.61
CA SER A 264 -5.75 -35.01 -20.43
C SER A 264 -5.66 -33.96 -19.31
N HIS A 265 -6.80 -33.48 -18.83
CA HIS A 265 -6.88 -32.49 -17.77
C HIS A 265 -8.01 -32.84 -16.80
N TRP A 266 -7.70 -32.78 -15.49
CA TRP A 266 -8.70 -32.92 -14.43
C TRP A 266 -8.35 -32.07 -13.22
N PRO A 267 -9.35 -31.59 -12.46
CA PRO A 267 -9.11 -30.83 -11.24
C PRO A 267 -8.86 -31.76 -10.05
N MET A 268 -8.03 -31.29 -9.13
CA MET A 268 -7.92 -31.77 -7.76
C MET A 268 -8.39 -30.63 -6.86
N LEU A 269 -9.49 -30.81 -6.16
CA LEU A 269 -10.13 -29.83 -5.29
C LEU A 269 -9.60 -29.98 -3.88
N ILE A 270 -9.00 -28.93 -3.34
CA ILE A 270 -8.43 -28.89 -2.00
C ILE A 270 -9.29 -27.91 -1.20
N TYR A 271 -10.01 -28.42 -0.21
CA TYR A 271 -10.86 -27.65 0.68
C TYR A 271 -10.04 -27.17 1.86
N LEU A 272 -10.03 -25.86 2.10
CA LEU A 272 -9.20 -25.22 3.11
C LEU A 272 -10.06 -24.72 4.26
N ALA A 273 -9.54 -24.80 5.48
CA ALA A 273 -10.18 -24.22 6.68
C ALA A 273 -10.28 -22.70 6.60
N ASP A 274 -9.31 -22.07 5.93
CA ASP A 274 -9.27 -20.63 5.65
C ASP A 274 -8.41 -20.35 4.41
N HIS A 275 -8.53 -19.12 3.88
CA HIS A 275 -7.69 -18.63 2.76
C HIS A 275 -6.55 -17.73 3.23
N LYS A 276 -6.15 -17.81 4.51
CA LYS A 276 -5.02 -17.01 5.01
C LYS A 276 -3.74 -17.34 4.27
N ALA A 277 -2.92 -16.31 4.06
CA ALA A 277 -1.66 -16.44 3.34
C ALA A 277 -0.76 -17.57 3.85
N ALA A 278 -0.73 -17.82 5.16
CA ALA A 278 0.05 -18.90 5.74
C ALA A 278 -0.46 -20.30 5.35
N THR A 279 -1.78 -20.49 5.25
CA THR A 279 -2.40 -21.74 4.78
C THR A 279 -2.14 -21.93 3.30
N LEU A 280 -2.39 -20.91 2.50
CA LEU A 280 -2.13 -20.92 1.05
C LEU A 280 -0.66 -21.20 0.73
N GLN A 281 0.26 -20.57 1.47
CA GLN A 281 1.69 -20.77 1.27
C GLN A 281 2.11 -22.21 1.54
N ARG A 282 1.60 -22.85 2.62
CA ARG A 282 1.91 -24.27 2.90
C ARG A 282 1.44 -25.20 1.78
N VAL A 283 0.25 -24.94 1.22
CA VAL A 283 -0.27 -25.71 0.09
C VAL A 283 0.61 -25.55 -1.14
N VAL A 284 0.97 -24.32 -1.48
CA VAL A 284 1.86 -24.01 -2.63
C VAL A 284 3.24 -24.64 -2.43
N GLU A 285 3.86 -24.51 -1.25
CA GLU A 285 5.16 -25.10 -0.94
C GLU A 285 5.14 -26.63 -1.03
N THR A 286 4.04 -27.27 -0.59
CA THR A 286 3.86 -28.72 -0.72
C THR A 286 3.76 -29.13 -2.19
N LEU A 287 2.99 -28.38 -2.99
CA LEU A 287 2.87 -28.63 -4.42
C LEU A 287 4.19 -28.42 -5.17
N ASP A 288 4.91 -27.34 -4.87
CA ASP A 288 6.20 -27.02 -5.51
C ASP A 288 7.26 -28.07 -5.15
N SER A 289 7.32 -28.51 -3.88
CA SER A 289 8.24 -29.57 -3.46
C SER A 289 7.91 -30.89 -4.13
N PHE A 290 6.60 -31.22 -4.26
CA PHE A 290 6.17 -32.42 -4.95
C PHE A 290 6.55 -32.38 -6.44
N ASN A 291 6.34 -31.28 -7.11
CA ASN A 291 6.72 -31.09 -8.51
C ASN A 291 8.24 -31.19 -8.70
N ALA A 292 9.03 -30.76 -7.72
CA ALA A 292 10.50 -30.90 -7.76
C ALA A 292 10.96 -32.34 -7.58
N ASP A 293 10.30 -33.09 -6.68
CA ASP A 293 10.62 -34.49 -6.37
C ASP A 293 10.21 -35.46 -7.51
N PHE A 294 9.08 -35.19 -8.17
CA PHE A 294 8.46 -36.07 -9.14
C PHE A 294 8.33 -35.44 -10.53
N GLN A 295 9.48 -35.10 -11.14
CA GLN A 295 9.51 -34.62 -12.54
C GLN A 295 9.30 -35.79 -13.51
N THR A 296 8.17 -35.83 -14.18
CA THR A 296 7.84 -36.87 -15.18
C THR A 296 7.12 -36.23 -16.39
N PRO A 297 7.37 -36.74 -17.61
CA PRO A 297 6.63 -36.28 -18.79
C PRO A 297 5.16 -36.76 -18.82
N LYS A 298 4.77 -37.66 -17.90
CA LYS A 298 3.43 -38.26 -17.87
C LYS A 298 2.38 -37.38 -17.22
N VAL A 299 2.79 -36.56 -16.24
CA VAL A 299 1.85 -35.70 -15.50
C VAL A 299 2.55 -34.46 -14.97
N GLU A 300 1.83 -33.34 -14.99
CA GLU A 300 2.23 -32.07 -14.43
C GLU A 300 1.12 -31.53 -13.54
N PHE A 301 1.47 -31.00 -12.36
CA PHE A 301 0.53 -30.46 -11.40
C PHE A 301 0.63 -28.93 -11.40
N LEU A 302 -0.42 -28.26 -11.89
CA LEU A 302 -0.49 -26.82 -12.04
C LEU A 302 -1.32 -26.24 -10.89
N GLY A 303 -0.69 -25.46 -10.03
CA GLY A 303 -1.35 -24.68 -8.98
C GLY A 303 -2.04 -23.44 -9.52
N ALA A 304 -2.70 -22.72 -8.63
CA ALA A 304 -3.31 -21.42 -8.88
C ALA A 304 -4.62 -21.40 -9.68
N ALA A 305 -5.45 -22.42 -9.49
CA ALA A 305 -6.86 -22.39 -9.91
C ALA A 305 -7.79 -22.39 -8.68
N GLY A 306 -9.07 -22.06 -8.88
CA GLY A 306 -10.02 -21.84 -7.78
C GLY A 306 -9.79 -20.49 -7.06
N ASN A 307 -10.72 -20.10 -6.19
CA ASN A 307 -10.64 -18.81 -5.48
C ASN A 307 -9.37 -18.71 -4.63
N ALA A 308 -9.09 -19.71 -3.83
CA ALA A 308 -7.90 -19.74 -2.97
C ALA A 308 -6.61 -19.85 -3.79
N GLY A 309 -6.62 -20.50 -4.97
CA GLY A 309 -5.48 -20.56 -5.87
C GLY A 309 -5.15 -19.21 -6.50
N PHE A 310 -6.15 -18.44 -6.93
CA PHE A 310 -5.96 -17.06 -7.42
C PHE A 310 -5.43 -16.17 -6.31
N GLU A 311 -5.91 -16.33 -5.10
CA GLU A 311 -5.43 -15.55 -3.96
C GLU A 311 -3.98 -15.90 -3.61
N ALA A 312 -3.61 -17.18 -3.62
CA ALA A 312 -2.23 -17.61 -3.42
C ALA A 312 -1.27 -16.99 -4.45
N ALA A 313 -1.63 -17.02 -5.73
CA ALA A 313 -0.86 -16.39 -6.80
C ALA A 313 -0.76 -14.87 -6.62
N THR A 314 -1.86 -14.23 -6.23
CA THR A 314 -1.91 -12.79 -5.93
C THR A 314 -0.99 -12.44 -4.76
N ASN A 315 -0.99 -13.23 -3.69
CA ASN A 315 -0.14 -13.02 -2.51
C ASN A 315 1.35 -13.10 -2.84
N ILE A 316 1.76 -14.00 -3.75
CA ILE A 316 3.14 -14.08 -4.25
C ILE A 316 3.53 -12.78 -4.96
N VAL A 317 2.66 -12.28 -5.85
CA VAL A 317 2.89 -11.02 -6.57
C VAL A 317 2.92 -9.84 -5.60
N VAL A 318 1.98 -9.76 -4.66
CA VAL A 318 1.88 -8.71 -3.64
C VAL A 318 3.13 -8.65 -2.76
N LYS A 319 3.63 -9.80 -2.31
CA LYS A 319 4.85 -9.91 -1.48
C LYS A 319 6.08 -9.30 -2.18
N LYS A 320 6.26 -9.62 -3.44
CA LYS A 320 7.34 -9.07 -4.25
C LYS A 320 7.11 -7.58 -4.51
N ALA A 321 5.90 -7.23 -4.93
CA ALA A 321 5.53 -5.88 -5.30
C ALA A 321 5.66 -4.89 -4.14
N ASN A 322 5.28 -5.26 -2.91
CA ASN A 322 5.37 -4.39 -1.74
C ASN A 322 6.81 -3.91 -1.50
N ARG A 323 7.77 -4.82 -1.55
CA ARG A 323 9.19 -4.50 -1.36
C ARG A 323 9.74 -3.64 -2.50
N ASP A 324 9.50 -4.06 -3.73
CA ASP A 324 10.04 -3.39 -4.92
C ASP A 324 9.44 -1.99 -5.07
N MET A 325 8.14 -1.84 -4.84
CA MET A 325 7.42 -0.55 -4.86
C MET A 325 7.99 0.43 -3.84
N LEU A 326 8.19 0.01 -2.58
CA LEU A 326 8.77 0.86 -1.55
C LEU A 326 10.15 1.37 -1.95
N PHE A 327 11.01 0.49 -2.46
CA PHE A 327 12.33 0.87 -2.93
C PHE A 327 12.27 1.94 -4.03
N TYR A 328 11.45 1.72 -5.06
CA TYR A 328 11.35 2.66 -6.18
C TYR A 328 10.71 3.99 -5.79
N VAL A 329 9.68 3.98 -4.94
CA VAL A 329 9.05 5.23 -4.46
C VAL A 329 10.06 6.06 -3.68
N TYR A 330 10.77 5.46 -2.72
CA TYR A 330 11.76 6.20 -1.94
C TYR A 330 12.96 6.64 -2.77
N ALA A 331 13.44 5.83 -3.71
CA ALA A 331 14.51 6.20 -4.62
C ALA A 331 14.11 7.43 -5.47
N ALA A 332 12.91 7.40 -6.05
CA ALA A 332 12.39 8.47 -6.88
C ALA A 332 12.16 9.76 -6.09
N VAL A 333 11.52 9.67 -4.92
CA VAL A 333 11.28 10.83 -4.04
C VAL A 333 12.61 11.44 -3.57
N THR A 334 13.57 10.59 -3.18
CA THR A 334 14.92 11.05 -2.78
C THR A 334 15.63 11.77 -3.92
N LEU A 335 15.57 11.23 -5.14
CA LEU A 335 16.14 11.85 -6.33
C LEU A 335 15.50 13.21 -6.63
N LEU A 336 14.17 13.29 -6.61
CA LEU A 336 13.42 14.53 -6.83
C LEU A 336 13.76 15.59 -5.78
N CYS A 337 13.86 15.19 -4.51
CA CYS A 337 14.28 16.08 -3.43
C CYS A 337 15.72 16.56 -3.64
N LEU A 338 16.63 15.68 -4.08
CA LEU A 338 18.01 16.02 -4.33
C LEU A 338 18.13 17.05 -5.48
N LEU A 339 17.42 16.85 -6.55
CA LEU A 339 17.35 17.78 -7.69
C LEU A 339 16.79 19.14 -7.27
N THR A 340 15.78 19.15 -6.40
CA THR A 340 15.11 20.38 -5.94
C THR A 340 15.96 21.16 -4.95
N PHE A 341 16.43 20.51 -3.91
CA PHE A 341 17.15 21.18 -2.81
C PHE A 341 18.64 21.32 -3.04
N ARG A 342 19.24 20.45 -3.86
CA ARG A 342 20.68 20.38 -4.12
C ARG A 342 21.50 20.32 -2.81
N SER A 343 20.99 19.60 -1.83
CA SER A 343 21.59 19.46 -0.50
C SER A 343 21.19 18.12 0.12
N ILE A 344 22.15 17.26 0.38
CA ILE A 344 21.94 15.96 1.01
C ILE A 344 21.33 16.14 2.41
N ALA A 345 21.80 17.12 3.18
CA ALA A 345 21.25 17.41 4.49
C ALA A 345 19.74 17.74 4.45
N ALA A 346 19.31 18.52 3.44
CA ALA A 346 17.90 18.83 3.23
C ALA A 346 17.08 17.58 2.84
N VAL A 347 17.63 16.72 2.00
CA VAL A 347 17.00 15.46 1.62
C VAL A 347 16.79 14.55 2.83
N ILE A 348 17.81 14.41 3.68
CA ILE A 348 17.70 13.63 4.92
C ILE A 348 16.60 14.20 5.82
N CYS A 349 16.54 15.52 6.00
CA CYS A 349 15.48 16.18 6.78
C CYS A 349 14.07 15.92 6.24
N ALA A 350 13.90 15.77 4.92
CA ALA A 350 12.62 15.53 4.28
C ALA A 350 12.23 14.04 4.30
N VAL A 351 13.17 13.14 4.01
CA VAL A 351 12.88 11.70 3.79
C VAL A 351 12.79 10.91 5.10
N LEU A 352 13.60 11.21 6.13
CA LEU A 352 13.56 10.46 7.39
C LEU A 352 12.18 10.47 8.08
N PRO A 353 11.46 11.61 8.18
CA PRO A 353 10.11 11.59 8.74
C PRO A 353 9.12 10.72 7.93
N LEU A 354 9.28 10.66 6.60
CA LEU A 354 8.46 9.79 5.74
C LEU A 354 8.74 8.32 5.98
N MET A 355 10.01 7.94 6.11
CA MET A 355 10.39 6.55 6.42
C MET A 355 9.80 6.12 7.77
N LEU A 356 9.89 7.00 8.78
CA LEU A 356 9.27 6.75 10.07
C LEU A 356 7.76 6.53 9.93
N THR A 357 7.07 7.37 9.16
CA THR A 357 5.62 7.23 8.93
C THR A 357 5.27 5.90 8.27
N SER A 358 6.04 5.44 7.27
CA SER A 358 5.80 4.15 6.63
C SER A 358 5.98 2.97 7.59
N ILE A 359 7.05 2.98 8.38
CA ILE A 359 7.30 1.94 9.41
C ILE A 359 6.15 1.91 10.43
N LEU A 360 5.68 3.07 10.88
CA LEU A 360 4.56 3.16 11.82
C LEU A 360 3.22 2.77 11.19
N CYS A 361 3.05 3.00 9.89
CA CYS A 361 1.86 2.55 9.16
C CYS A 361 1.83 1.02 9.06
N GLU A 362 2.95 0.38 8.75
CA GLU A 362 3.06 -1.08 8.77
C GLU A 362 2.81 -1.66 10.16
N ALA A 363 3.35 -1.03 11.21
CA ALA A 363 3.07 -1.42 12.60
C ALA A 363 1.59 -1.26 12.96
N LEU A 364 0.94 -0.20 12.48
CA LEU A 364 -0.50 0.01 12.65
C LEU A 364 -1.31 -1.07 11.93
N MET A 365 -0.90 -1.47 10.72
CA MET A 365 -1.53 -2.58 9.99
C MET A 365 -1.50 -3.86 10.81
N VAL A 366 -0.35 -4.22 11.39
CA VAL A 366 -0.22 -5.38 12.29
C VAL A 366 -1.16 -5.27 13.48
N TRP A 367 -1.20 -4.10 14.12
CA TRP A 367 -2.05 -3.89 15.31
C TRP A 367 -3.55 -3.96 15.01
N LEU A 368 -3.97 -3.51 13.83
CA LEU A 368 -5.36 -3.56 13.38
C LEU A 368 -5.75 -4.88 12.71
N GLY A 369 -4.79 -5.80 12.51
CA GLY A 369 -5.04 -7.04 11.78
C GLY A 369 -5.32 -6.81 10.28
N ILE A 370 -4.70 -5.80 9.68
CA ILE A 370 -4.85 -5.49 8.25
C ILE A 370 -3.63 -6.07 7.52
N GLY A 371 -3.87 -7.04 6.62
CA GLY A 371 -2.81 -7.61 5.79
C GLY A 371 -2.41 -6.71 4.62
N VAL A 372 -1.21 -6.96 4.08
CA VAL A 372 -0.78 -6.36 2.81
C VAL A 372 -1.45 -7.09 1.67
N LYS A 373 -2.37 -6.44 1.02
CA LYS A 373 -3.16 -6.95 -0.10
C LYS A 373 -3.23 -5.95 -1.25
N VAL A 374 -3.79 -6.37 -2.37
CA VAL A 374 -3.93 -5.53 -3.56
C VAL A 374 -4.48 -4.13 -3.23
N ALA A 375 -5.48 -4.07 -2.36
CA ALA A 375 -6.13 -2.82 -1.97
C ALA A 375 -5.26 -1.93 -1.07
N THR A 376 -4.38 -2.50 -0.22
CA THR A 376 -3.54 -1.72 0.72
C THR A 376 -2.20 -1.31 0.14
N LEU A 377 -1.72 -1.98 -0.92
CA LEU A 377 -0.45 -1.62 -1.59
C LEU A 377 -0.37 -0.13 -1.98
N PRO A 378 -1.38 0.48 -2.63
CA PRO A 378 -1.32 1.87 -3.02
C PRO A 378 -1.23 2.85 -1.85
N VAL A 379 -1.68 2.47 -0.65
CA VAL A 379 -1.74 3.36 0.52
C VAL A 379 -0.38 3.90 0.88
N ILE A 380 0.65 3.03 0.95
CA ILE A 380 1.99 3.44 1.36
C ILE A 380 2.62 4.32 0.27
N ALA A 381 2.47 3.94 -1.00
CA ALA A 381 2.99 4.75 -2.12
C ALA A 381 2.38 6.15 -2.14
N LEU A 382 1.05 6.25 -1.99
CA LEU A 382 0.32 7.52 -1.91
C LEU A 382 0.70 8.32 -0.67
N GLY A 383 0.81 7.64 0.47
CA GLY A 383 1.19 8.26 1.72
C GLY A 383 2.59 8.87 1.67
N VAL A 384 3.54 8.26 0.97
CA VAL A 384 4.88 8.81 0.72
C VAL A 384 4.83 9.94 -0.30
N GLY A 385 4.15 9.77 -1.43
CA GLY A 385 4.01 10.81 -2.48
C GLY A 385 3.40 12.09 -1.93
N ILE A 386 2.23 12.03 -1.34
CA ILE A 386 1.54 13.20 -0.76
C ILE A 386 2.25 13.70 0.51
N GLY A 387 2.86 12.79 1.27
CA GLY A 387 3.55 13.12 2.52
C GLY A 387 4.76 14.01 2.34
N ILE A 388 5.51 13.82 1.25
CA ILE A 388 6.69 14.64 0.96
C ILE A 388 6.33 16.12 0.72
N ASP A 389 5.12 16.41 0.23
CA ASP A 389 4.64 17.75 -0.02
C ASP A 389 4.76 18.66 1.21
N TYR A 390 4.40 18.14 2.37
CA TYR A 390 4.48 18.91 3.61
C TYR A 390 5.90 19.34 3.91
N ALA A 391 6.86 18.43 3.76
CA ALA A 391 8.28 18.72 3.95
C ALA A 391 8.81 19.66 2.86
N LEU A 392 8.43 19.45 1.58
CA LEU A 392 8.88 20.28 0.45
C LEU A 392 8.51 21.75 0.66
N TYR A 393 7.26 22.05 1.05
CA TYR A 393 6.82 23.43 1.26
C TYR A 393 7.47 24.09 2.46
N VAL A 394 7.55 23.41 3.61
CA VAL A 394 8.15 23.98 4.81
C VAL A 394 9.66 24.14 4.63
N LEU A 395 10.32 23.11 4.12
CA LEU A 395 11.78 23.10 3.97
C LEU A 395 12.28 24.07 2.89
N SER A 396 11.51 24.29 1.80
CA SER A 396 11.89 25.24 0.76
C SER A 396 11.99 26.67 1.30
N VAL A 397 11.01 27.09 2.12
CA VAL A 397 11.04 28.42 2.76
C VAL A 397 12.15 28.51 3.81
N MET A 398 12.31 27.44 4.60
CA MET A 398 13.36 27.37 5.62
C MET A 398 14.77 27.43 5.00
N LEU A 399 15.01 26.69 3.90
CA LEU A 399 16.28 26.72 3.17
C LEU A 399 16.57 28.07 2.55
N GLN A 400 15.55 28.78 2.08
CA GLN A 400 15.73 30.16 1.58
C GLN A 400 16.24 31.08 2.70
N GLY A 401 15.68 30.98 3.92
CA GLY A 401 16.13 31.74 5.09
C GLY A 401 17.56 31.40 5.51
N THR A 402 17.88 30.08 5.64
CA THR A 402 19.23 29.65 6.05
C THR A 402 20.29 29.99 5.02
N ARG A 403 20.00 29.94 3.73
CA ARG A 403 20.88 30.40 2.64
C ARG A 403 21.07 31.90 2.64
N ALA A 404 20.10 32.66 3.15
CA ALA A 404 20.21 34.10 3.36
C ALA A 404 21.00 34.47 4.65
N GLY A 405 21.47 33.46 5.41
CA GLY A 405 22.24 33.64 6.63
C GLY A 405 21.44 33.74 7.93
N LEU A 406 20.12 33.49 7.86
CA LEU A 406 19.26 33.45 9.07
C LEU A 406 19.55 32.20 9.90
N PRO A 407 19.53 32.30 11.24
CA PRO A 407 19.55 31.14 12.12
C PRO A 407 18.39 30.18 11.80
N VAL A 408 18.60 28.87 11.96
CA VAL A 408 17.60 27.83 11.69
C VAL A 408 16.25 28.11 12.37
N ARG A 409 16.30 28.65 13.61
CA ARG A 409 15.08 29.01 14.38
C ARG A 409 14.26 30.09 13.71
N GLU A 410 14.93 31.16 13.22
CA GLU A 410 14.28 32.27 12.53
C GLU A 410 13.76 31.85 11.15
N ALA A 411 14.58 31.09 10.42
CA ALA A 411 14.18 30.53 9.13
C ALA A 411 12.94 29.60 9.27
N TYR A 412 12.88 28.78 10.32
CA TYR A 412 11.74 27.94 10.61
C TYR A 412 10.50 28.73 11.04
N PHE A 413 10.69 29.79 11.84
CA PHE A 413 9.60 30.69 12.19
C PHE A 413 8.99 31.35 10.95
N GLY A 414 9.82 31.78 10.02
CA GLY A 414 9.38 32.30 8.72
C GLY A 414 8.60 31.26 7.92
N ALA A 415 9.08 30.01 7.90
CA ALA A 415 8.43 28.91 7.22
C ALA A 415 7.07 28.54 7.86
N LEU A 416 6.98 28.51 9.19
CA LEU A 416 5.71 28.28 9.90
C LEU A 416 4.65 29.31 9.54
N ASN A 417 5.03 30.60 9.49
CA ASN A 417 4.11 31.67 9.16
C ASN A 417 3.70 31.67 7.67
N ALA A 418 4.63 31.32 6.77
CA ALA A 418 4.38 31.32 5.34
C ALA A 418 3.61 30.08 4.87
N THR A 419 3.99 28.90 5.31
CA THR A 419 3.49 27.62 4.80
C THR A 419 2.96 26.67 5.87
N GLY A 420 3.47 26.74 7.10
CA GLY A 420 3.16 25.78 8.16
C GLY A 420 1.65 25.74 8.53
N LYS A 421 0.96 26.89 8.56
CA LYS A 421 -0.49 26.94 8.78
C LYS A 421 -1.26 26.19 7.70
N VAL A 422 -0.83 26.33 6.47
CA VAL A 422 -1.50 25.68 5.32
C VAL A 422 -1.19 24.19 5.33
N VAL A 423 0.03 23.78 5.67
CA VAL A 423 0.43 22.37 5.83
C VAL A 423 -0.44 21.73 6.92
N ALA A 424 -0.60 22.36 8.08
CA ALA A 424 -1.45 21.85 9.14
C ALA A 424 -2.93 21.71 8.70
N LEU A 425 -3.46 22.75 8.02
CA LEU A 425 -4.83 22.71 7.49
C LEU A 425 -4.99 21.57 6.47
N ILE A 426 -4.04 21.41 5.54
CA ILE A 426 -4.10 20.37 4.50
C ILE A 426 -4.07 18.99 5.13
N GLY A 427 -3.12 18.73 6.07
CA GLY A 427 -3.02 17.43 6.74
C GLY A 427 -4.31 17.05 7.44
N VAL A 428 -4.91 18.00 8.18
CA VAL A 428 -6.17 17.74 8.87
C VAL A 428 -7.34 17.56 7.89
N THR A 429 -7.43 18.38 6.83
CA THR A 429 -8.55 18.27 5.88
C THR A 429 -8.47 17.02 5.01
N LEU A 430 -7.28 16.60 4.60
CA LEU A 430 -7.10 15.33 3.88
C LEU A 430 -7.44 14.13 4.77
N ALA A 431 -6.93 14.12 6.00
CA ALA A 431 -7.25 13.06 6.96
C ALA A 431 -8.76 13.01 7.26
N ALA A 432 -9.40 14.17 7.48
CA ALA A 432 -10.84 14.26 7.69
C ALA A 432 -11.66 13.79 6.46
N GLY A 433 -11.15 14.03 5.26
CA GLY A 433 -11.77 13.54 4.01
C GLY A 433 -11.74 12.03 3.91
N VAL A 434 -10.54 11.42 4.08
CA VAL A 434 -10.41 9.98 3.89
C VAL A 434 -10.90 9.14 5.07
N ILE A 435 -10.89 9.67 6.30
CA ILE A 435 -11.42 8.94 7.47
C ILE A 435 -12.93 8.67 7.35
N THR A 436 -13.67 9.45 6.56
CA THR A 436 -15.07 9.18 6.28
C THR A 436 -15.30 7.83 5.59
N TRP A 437 -14.27 7.31 4.90
CA TRP A 437 -14.32 5.98 4.30
C TRP A 437 -14.48 4.86 5.32
N THR A 438 -14.12 5.09 6.59
CA THR A 438 -14.35 4.14 7.69
C THR A 438 -15.82 3.75 7.84
N PHE A 439 -16.74 4.61 7.41
CA PHE A 439 -18.19 4.34 7.44
C PHE A 439 -18.68 3.56 6.21
N SER A 440 -17.81 3.25 5.25
CA SER A 440 -18.17 2.44 4.09
C SER A 440 -18.61 1.03 4.50
N PRO A 441 -19.62 0.45 3.84
CA PRO A 441 -19.96 -0.97 4.00
C PRO A 441 -18.84 -1.90 3.45
N ILE A 442 -17.97 -1.38 2.60
CA ILE A 442 -16.85 -2.09 1.98
C ILE A 442 -15.64 -1.99 2.89
N LYS A 443 -15.20 -3.13 3.45
CA LYS A 443 -14.13 -3.19 4.46
C LYS A 443 -12.80 -2.66 3.92
N PHE A 444 -12.38 -3.06 2.72
CA PHE A 444 -11.11 -2.60 2.19
C PHE A 444 -11.04 -1.07 2.04
N GLN A 445 -12.15 -0.42 1.69
CA GLN A 445 -12.23 1.04 1.62
C GLN A 445 -12.09 1.67 3.00
N ALA A 446 -12.69 1.05 4.02
CA ALA A 446 -12.56 1.51 5.41
C ALA A 446 -11.11 1.39 5.90
N ASP A 447 -10.46 0.25 5.63
CA ASP A 447 -9.06 0.01 5.97
C ASP A 447 -8.14 1.03 5.31
N MET A 448 -8.30 1.28 4.00
CA MET A 448 -7.57 2.33 3.27
C MET A 448 -7.78 3.71 3.89
N GLY A 449 -9.02 4.04 4.27
CA GLY A 449 -9.36 5.32 4.89
C GLY A 449 -8.62 5.55 6.21
N ILE A 450 -8.55 4.53 7.07
CA ILE A 450 -7.82 4.58 8.34
C ILE A 450 -6.33 4.77 8.10
N LEU A 451 -5.74 3.95 7.23
CA LEU A 451 -4.30 3.98 6.96
C LEU A 451 -3.86 5.30 6.31
N LEU A 452 -4.62 5.80 5.32
CA LEU A 452 -4.33 7.09 4.68
C LEU A 452 -4.49 8.25 5.66
N ALA A 453 -5.54 8.26 6.49
CA ALA A 453 -5.72 9.30 7.50
C ALA A 453 -4.55 9.32 8.49
N PHE A 454 -4.10 8.15 8.94
CA PHE A 454 -2.91 8.01 9.77
C PHE A 454 -1.68 8.60 9.07
N MET A 455 -1.42 8.18 7.82
CA MET A 455 -0.24 8.66 7.09
C MET A 455 -0.27 10.17 6.86
N PHE A 456 -1.40 10.76 6.49
CA PHE A 456 -1.51 12.21 6.29
C PHE A 456 -1.27 12.99 7.57
N LEU A 457 -1.83 12.55 8.71
CA LEU A 457 -1.61 13.20 10.00
C LEU A 457 -0.17 13.03 10.47
N TRP A 458 0.38 11.83 10.35
CA TRP A 458 1.72 11.55 10.84
C TRP A 458 2.81 12.25 10.00
N ASN A 459 2.65 12.27 8.69
CA ASN A 459 3.54 13.04 7.80
C ASN A 459 3.49 14.54 8.10
N MET A 460 2.29 15.09 8.36
CA MET A 460 2.14 16.48 8.80
C MET A 460 2.87 16.75 10.12
N VAL A 461 2.71 15.87 11.11
CA VAL A 461 3.42 15.97 12.39
C VAL A 461 4.92 15.87 12.19
N GLY A 462 5.39 14.92 11.38
CA GLY A 462 6.81 14.75 11.03
C GLY A 462 7.41 15.98 10.37
N ALA A 463 6.71 16.60 9.43
CA ALA A 463 7.15 17.82 8.75
C ALA A 463 7.17 19.04 9.66
N LEU A 464 6.33 19.10 10.70
CA LEU A 464 6.26 20.23 11.63
C LEU A 464 7.05 20.02 12.93
N SER A 465 7.54 18.83 13.22
CA SER A 465 8.27 18.54 14.47
C SER A 465 9.63 17.90 14.23
N LEU A 466 9.68 16.72 13.60
CA LEU A 466 10.93 15.97 13.40
C LEU A 466 11.83 16.62 12.35
N MET A 467 11.27 17.10 11.25
CA MET A 467 12.04 17.77 10.20
C MET A 467 12.80 19.01 10.72
N PRO A 468 12.20 19.96 11.46
CA PRO A 468 12.95 21.10 12.02
C PRO A 468 13.93 20.66 13.12
N ALA A 469 13.69 19.58 13.86
CA ALA A 469 14.63 19.02 14.80
C ALA A 469 15.89 18.48 14.10
N LEU A 470 15.73 17.76 13.01
CA LEU A 470 16.84 17.30 12.16
C LEU A 470 17.58 18.48 11.53
N ALA A 471 16.84 19.47 11.04
CA ALA A 471 17.39 20.67 10.42
C ALA A 471 18.27 21.48 11.37
N HIS A 472 17.98 21.49 12.68
CA HIS A 472 18.81 22.11 13.69
C HIS A 472 20.27 21.62 13.68
N PHE A 473 20.46 20.30 13.42
CA PHE A 473 21.80 19.69 13.39
C PHE A 473 22.43 19.69 11.98
N LEU A 474 21.60 19.55 10.93
CA LEU A 474 22.07 19.31 9.58
C LEU A 474 22.13 20.56 8.69
N LEU A 475 21.33 21.60 9.00
CA LEU A 475 21.21 22.82 8.19
C LEU A 475 21.77 24.06 8.92
N GLN A 476 23.00 23.98 9.35
CA GLN A 476 23.64 25.18 9.93
C GLN A 476 23.90 26.23 8.84
N PRO A 477 23.69 27.54 9.13
CA PRO A 477 24.03 28.60 8.20
C PRO A 477 25.53 28.54 7.92
N LYS A 478 25.94 28.56 6.65
CA LYS A 478 27.33 28.76 6.29
C LYS A 478 27.74 30.14 6.81
N ALA A 479 28.76 30.19 7.65
CA ALA A 479 29.35 31.44 8.07
C ALA A 479 29.64 32.28 6.81
N ARG A 480 29.10 33.51 6.76
CA ARG A 480 29.47 34.47 5.73
C ARG A 480 30.98 34.62 5.84
N GLN A 481 31.74 34.13 4.89
CA GLN A 481 33.12 34.60 4.73
C GLN A 481 33.00 36.09 4.48
N SER A 482 33.46 36.90 5.46
CA SER A 482 33.71 38.30 5.27
C SER A 482 34.71 38.38 4.12
N ILE A 483 34.26 38.87 2.98
CA ILE A 483 35.14 39.37 1.95
C ILE A 483 35.59 40.75 2.49
N ASP A 484 36.75 40.74 3.13
CA ASP A 484 37.53 41.94 3.39
C ASP A 484 38.12 42.47 2.09
#